data_f6024b3d3275efbfd10ca5edc9a6312c
#
_entry.id   f6024b3d3275efbfd10ca5edc9a6312c
#
_cell.length_a   1.000
_cell.length_b   1.000
_cell.length_c   1.000
_cell.angle_alpha   90.00
_cell.angle_beta   90.00
_cell.angle_gamma   90.00
#
_symmetry.space_group_name_H-M   'P 1'
#
loop_
_entity.id
_entity.type
_entity.pdbx_description
1 polymer ?
#
loop_
_entity_poly.entity_id
_entity_poly.type
_entity_poly.pdbx_seq_one_letter_code
_entity_poly.pdbx_strand_id
1 'polypeptide(L)'
;MNIPVLNAIPEQIRRINVTMGYPLAGTPVASLIEYILALQKNVRYIDRNPLFYFRDVLPVLNHRYILSTSPEIISSLVKEITENNKIYISHTELGKTPLLEILFTPVTGVEAFSDYLIKVLEELNKVMSALSDEEEEDAPQRTNDLEQEFIFHYFTTVNRMKEVMKDARIEMKIDTFFRLLKRVTDTITIPFHGEPLSGLQIMGVLETRALDFDRLIILSMNEGIFPQRKAANSFIPYNLRRGFGLPTYEHQDSVWAYHFYRLIERASHVSLLYDTRSNGLQTGEVSRFVHQLHYHYEVPMRDKLVVYNVSSSKTPPLAVPKREDIMCRLDAYRKG
;
A
#
# COMPACT_ATOMS: atom_id res chain seq x y z
N MET A 1 -2.52 7.26 4.76
CA MET A 1 -3.72 8.06 5.11
C MET A 1 -4.53 8.53 3.91
N ASN A 2 -3.95 8.67 2.70
CA ASN A 2 -4.63 9.28 1.54
C ASN A 2 -5.73 8.43 0.91
N ILE A 3 -5.57 7.11 0.84
CA ILE A 3 -6.53 6.22 0.17
C ILE A 3 -7.94 6.28 0.78
N PRO A 4 -8.12 6.16 2.12
CA PRO A 4 -9.45 6.30 2.73
C PRO A 4 -10.08 7.67 2.49
N VAL A 5 -9.28 8.73 2.45
CA VAL A 5 -9.77 10.09 2.18
C VAL A 5 -10.25 10.19 0.74
N LEU A 6 -9.48 9.69 -0.23
CA LEU A 6 -9.87 9.71 -1.64
C LEU A 6 -11.16 8.94 -1.90
N ASN A 7 -11.33 7.78 -1.26
CA ASN A 7 -12.55 6.98 -1.36
C ASN A 7 -13.77 7.61 -0.67
N ALA A 8 -13.54 8.55 0.26
CA ALA A 8 -14.61 9.25 0.96
C ALA A 8 -15.09 10.54 0.24
N ILE A 9 -14.40 10.95 -0.82
CA ILE A 9 -14.76 12.16 -1.56
C ILE A 9 -15.98 11.89 -2.42
N PRO A 10 -17.03 12.72 -2.33
CA PRO A 10 -18.20 12.56 -3.18
C PRO A 10 -17.88 12.74 -4.67
N GLU A 11 -18.49 11.93 -5.53
CA GLU A 11 -18.31 11.97 -7.00
C GLU A 11 -18.65 13.32 -7.65
N GLN A 12 -19.46 14.15 -6.95
CA GLN A 12 -19.81 15.50 -7.40
C GLN A 12 -18.60 16.45 -7.44
N ILE A 13 -17.54 16.14 -6.69
CA ILE A 13 -16.30 16.93 -6.68
C ILE A 13 -15.42 16.46 -7.84
N ARG A 14 -15.54 17.16 -8.97
CA ARG A 14 -14.85 16.78 -10.22
C ARG A 14 -13.37 17.18 -10.30
N ARG A 15 -12.96 18.20 -9.51
CA ARG A 15 -11.59 18.72 -9.55
C ARG A 15 -10.93 18.51 -8.19
N ILE A 16 -9.98 17.61 -8.16
CA ILE A 16 -9.23 17.25 -6.96
C ILE A 16 -7.76 17.30 -7.33
N ASN A 17 -6.97 17.99 -6.52
CA ASN A 17 -5.52 17.95 -6.60
C ASN A 17 -4.97 17.27 -5.35
N VAL A 18 -4.12 16.28 -5.54
CA VAL A 18 -3.47 15.51 -4.48
C VAL A 18 -1.96 15.69 -4.62
N THR A 19 -1.38 16.47 -3.73
CA THR A 19 0.08 16.73 -3.75
C THR A 19 0.86 15.65 -3.02
N MET A 20 0.21 14.92 -2.12
CA MET A 20 0.85 13.82 -1.41
C MET A 20 0.92 12.60 -2.31
N GLY A 21 2.13 12.09 -2.54
CA GLY A 21 2.33 10.91 -3.38
C GLY A 21 1.71 9.63 -2.80
N TYR A 22 1.44 8.67 -3.68
CA TYR A 22 1.00 7.32 -3.31
C TYR A 22 2.21 6.51 -2.82
N PRO A 23 2.19 5.95 -1.60
CA PRO A 23 3.32 5.18 -1.11
C PRO A 23 3.48 3.88 -1.91
N LEU A 24 4.68 3.65 -2.44
CA LEU A 24 4.98 2.48 -3.29
C LEU A 24 4.74 1.16 -2.56
N ALA A 25 4.98 1.12 -1.25
CA ALA A 25 4.71 -0.04 -0.40
C ALA A 25 3.22 -0.44 -0.32
N GLY A 26 2.31 0.49 -0.60
CA GLY A 26 0.86 0.24 -0.62
C GLY A 26 0.32 -0.23 -1.97
N THR A 27 1.17 -0.40 -2.97
CA THR A 27 0.76 -0.75 -4.32
C THR A 27 0.55 -2.27 -4.51
N PRO A 28 -0.26 -2.67 -5.49
CA PRO A 28 -0.40 -4.09 -5.82
C PRO A 28 0.93 -4.75 -6.20
N VAL A 29 1.86 -4.02 -6.85
CA VAL A 29 3.21 -4.54 -7.16
C VAL A 29 3.93 -4.99 -5.89
N ALA A 30 3.82 -4.22 -4.80
CA ALA A 30 4.46 -4.56 -3.54
C ALA A 30 3.97 -5.93 -3.02
N SER A 31 2.65 -6.16 -3.05
CA SER A 31 2.07 -7.43 -2.62
C SER A 31 2.47 -8.59 -3.52
N LEU A 32 2.54 -8.36 -4.84
CA LEU A 32 3.01 -9.39 -5.78
C LEU A 32 4.47 -9.80 -5.47
N ILE A 33 5.35 -8.84 -5.24
CA ILE A 33 6.75 -9.12 -4.91
C ILE A 33 6.86 -9.87 -3.58
N GLU A 34 6.04 -9.57 -2.57
CA GLU A 34 5.99 -10.33 -1.33
C GLU A 34 5.57 -11.79 -1.56
N TYR A 35 4.57 -12.04 -2.42
CA TYR A 35 4.15 -13.39 -2.78
C TYR A 35 5.23 -14.14 -3.58
N ILE A 36 5.89 -13.47 -4.51
CA ILE A 36 7.02 -14.04 -5.28
C ILE A 36 8.17 -14.44 -4.34
N LEU A 37 8.47 -13.62 -3.34
CA LEU A 37 9.50 -13.96 -2.37
C LEU A 37 9.12 -15.23 -1.57
N ALA A 38 7.89 -15.31 -1.07
CA ALA A 38 7.41 -16.49 -0.35
C ALA A 38 7.49 -17.73 -1.23
N LEU A 39 7.08 -17.60 -2.50
CA LEU A 39 7.14 -18.66 -3.51
C LEU A 39 8.58 -19.18 -3.69
N GLN A 40 9.55 -18.29 -3.89
CA GLN A 40 10.94 -18.67 -4.15
C GLN A 40 11.66 -19.21 -2.91
N LYS A 41 11.28 -18.79 -1.72
CA LYS A 41 11.84 -19.30 -0.45
C LYS A 41 11.44 -20.73 -0.14
N ASN A 42 10.24 -21.12 -0.55
CA ASN A 42 9.62 -22.39 -0.18
C ASN A 42 9.71 -23.45 -1.29
N VAL A 43 10.49 -23.19 -2.35
CA VAL A 43 10.73 -24.18 -3.43
C VAL A 43 11.37 -25.44 -2.86
N ARG A 44 10.79 -26.58 -3.21
CA ARG A 44 11.34 -27.90 -2.87
C ARG A 44 11.80 -28.61 -4.14
N TYR A 45 12.83 -29.41 -3.99
CA TYR A 45 13.36 -30.21 -5.10
C TYR A 45 13.15 -31.69 -4.80
N ILE A 46 12.43 -32.39 -5.68
CA ILE A 46 12.31 -33.85 -5.66
C ILE A 46 12.85 -34.35 -7.00
N ASP A 47 13.82 -35.22 -6.98
CA ASP A 47 14.51 -35.78 -8.18
C ASP A 47 14.98 -34.67 -9.14
N ARG A 48 15.52 -33.58 -8.59
CA ARG A 48 15.94 -32.35 -9.29
C ARG A 48 14.81 -31.52 -9.91
N ASN A 49 13.56 -31.94 -9.77
CA ASN A 49 12.41 -31.16 -10.26
C ASN A 49 11.96 -30.15 -9.21
N PRO A 50 11.85 -28.87 -9.56
CA PRO A 50 11.35 -27.86 -8.64
C PRO A 50 9.84 -28.00 -8.46
N LEU A 51 9.43 -27.99 -7.19
CA LEU A 51 8.04 -28.08 -6.78
C LEU A 51 7.68 -26.90 -5.90
N PHE A 52 6.53 -26.31 -6.18
CA PHE A 52 6.01 -25.15 -5.47
C PHE A 52 4.85 -25.56 -4.55
N TYR A 53 4.83 -25.02 -3.34
CA TYR A 53 3.79 -25.31 -2.38
C TYR A 53 2.51 -24.53 -2.70
N PHE A 54 1.37 -25.18 -2.69
CA PHE A 54 0.10 -24.59 -3.14
C PHE A 54 -0.28 -23.30 -2.43
N ARG A 55 0.06 -23.15 -1.12
CA ARG A 55 -0.21 -21.93 -0.36
C ARG A 55 0.57 -20.72 -0.84
N ASP A 56 1.70 -20.91 -1.47
CA ASP A 56 2.51 -19.83 -2.05
C ASP A 56 2.12 -19.61 -3.53
N VAL A 57 1.64 -20.65 -4.23
CA VAL A 57 1.19 -20.56 -5.62
C VAL A 57 -0.14 -19.83 -5.74
N LEU A 58 -1.14 -20.19 -4.91
CA LEU A 58 -2.48 -19.62 -5.02
C LEU A 58 -2.55 -18.10 -4.85
N PRO A 59 -1.84 -17.46 -3.89
CA PRO A 59 -1.79 -16.00 -3.79
C PRO A 59 -1.22 -15.33 -5.03
N VAL A 60 -0.20 -15.92 -5.67
CA VAL A 60 0.37 -15.41 -6.92
C VAL A 60 -0.64 -15.53 -8.06
N LEU A 61 -1.27 -16.68 -8.27
CA LEU A 61 -2.25 -16.87 -9.32
C LEU A 61 -3.49 -15.98 -9.15
N ASN A 62 -3.96 -15.80 -7.92
CA ASN A 62 -5.12 -14.95 -7.63
C ASN A 62 -4.76 -13.46 -7.50
N HIS A 63 -3.50 -13.09 -7.69
CA HIS A 63 -3.13 -11.70 -7.67
C HIS A 63 -3.73 -10.97 -8.88
N ARG A 64 -4.29 -9.75 -8.65
CA ARG A 64 -5.03 -9.01 -9.70
C ARG A 64 -4.25 -8.84 -11.00
N TYR A 65 -2.96 -8.55 -10.95
CA TYR A 65 -2.13 -8.41 -12.15
C TYR A 65 -1.99 -9.73 -12.92
N ILE A 66 -1.83 -10.83 -12.23
CA ILE A 66 -1.67 -12.13 -12.85
C ILE A 66 -3.01 -12.62 -13.40
N LEU A 67 -4.06 -12.48 -12.59
CA LEU A 67 -5.41 -12.90 -13.01
C LEU A 67 -5.90 -12.13 -14.24
N SER A 68 -5.58 -10.84 -14.39
CA SER A 68 -5.98 -10.01 -15.53
C SER A 68 -5.29 -10.43 -16.84
N THR A 69 -4.11 -11.06 -16.79
CA THR A 69 -3.35 -11.44 -18.00
C THR A 69 -3.98 -12.59 -18.79
N SER A 70 -4.55 -13.55 -18.12
CA SER A 70 -5.16 -14.75 -18.75
C SER A 70 -6.19 -15.38 -17.81
N PRO A 71 -7.36 -14.76 -17.62
CA PRO A 71 -8.33 -15.15 -16.58
C PRO A 71 -8.78 -16.62 -16.71
N GLU A 72 -8.99 -17.10 -17.93
CA GLU A 72 -9.46 -18.47 -18.19
C GLU A 72 -8.41 -19.51 -17.82
N ILE A 73 -7.15 -19.32 -18.24
CA ILE A 73 -6.05 -20.25 -17.96
C ILE A 73 -5.80 -20.31 -16.45
N ILE A 74 -5.77 -19.15 -15.79
CA ILE A 74 -5.49 -19.04 -14.37
C ILE A 74 -6.63 -19.64 -13.54
N SER A 75 -7.89 -19.36 -13.90
CA SER A 75 -9.05 -19.96 -13.24
C SER A 75 -9.07 -21.48 -13.36
N SER A 76 -8.68 -21.99 -14.53
CA SER A 76 -8.54 -23.44 -14.75
C SER A 76 -7.44 -24.05 -13.88
N LEU A 77 -6.27 -23.39 -13.77
CA LEU A 77 -5.17 -23.83 -12.90
C LEU A 77 -5.57 -23.83 -11.42
N VAL A 78 -6.19 -22.74 -10.95
CA VAL A 78 -6.67 -22.65 -9.58
C VAL A 78 -7.69 -23.72 -9.25
N LYS A 79 -8.61 -24.00 -10.19
CA LYS A 79 -9.61 -25.05 -10.06
C LYS A 79 -8.95 -26.43 -10.01
N GLU A 80 -8.00 -26.71 -10.91
CA GLU A 80 -7.26 -27.97 -10.94
C GLU A 80 -6.49 -28.23 -9.64
N ILE A 81 -5.83 -27.20 -9.08
CA ILE A 81 -5.08 -27.28 -7.82
C ILE A 81 -6.03 -27.58 -6.66
N THR A 82 -7.17 -26.90 -6.60
CA THR A 82 -8.13 -27.00 -5.49
C THR A 82 -8.94 -28.29 -5.53
N GLU A 83 -9.49 -28.66 -6.67
CA GLU A 83 -10.32 -29.87 -6.82
C GLU A 83 -9.51 -31.16 -6.63
N ASN A 84 -8.26 -31.18 -7.12
CA ASN A 84 -7.38 -32.32 -6.98
C ASN A 84 -6.55 -32.33 -5.70
N ASN A 85 -6.75 -31.36 -4.81
CA ASN A 85 -6.00 -31.21 -3.55
C ASN A 85 -4.47 -31.30 -3.76
N LYS A 86 -3.94 -30.66 -4.83
CA LYS A 86 -2.51 -30.68 -5.14
C LYS A 86 -1.73 -29.88 -4.09
N ILE A 87 -0.88 -30.55 -3.32
CA ILE A 87 -0.06 -29.92 -2.27
C ILE A 87 1.20 -29.29 -2.88
N TYR A 88 1.83 -29.97 -3.81
CA TYR A 88 3.01 -29.53 -4.54
C TYR A 88 2.74 -29.58 -6.04
N ILE A 89 3.07 -28.50 -6.73
CA ILE A 89 2.83 -28.32 -8.15
C ILE A 89 4.17 -28.12 -8.86
N SER A 90 4.36 -28.77 -9.99
CA SER A 90 5.60 -28.65 -10.76
C SER A 90 5.65 -27.37 -11.58
N HIS A 91 6.85 -26.89 -11.85
CA HIS A 91 7.09 -25.77 -12.76
C HIS A 91 6.39 -25.96 -14.11
N THR A 92 6.47 -27.17 -14.67
CA THR A 92 5.90 -27.47 -15.98
C THR A 92 4.37 -27.42 -16.02
N GLU A 93 3.72 -27.72 -14.90
CA GLU A 93 2.27 -27.60 -14.79
C GLU A 93 1.82 -26.14 -14.69
N LEU A 94 2.62 -25.28 -14.05
CA LEU A 94 2.30 -23.87 -13.82
C LEU A 94 2.65 -22.98 -15.00
N GLY A 95 3.68 -23.29 -15.79
CA GLY A 95 4.18 -22.49 -16.89
C GLY A 95 3.31 -22.52 -18.15
N LYS A 96 2.03 -22.19 -18.04
CA LYS A 96 1.08 -22.20 -19.16
C LYS A 96 1.15 -20.96 -20.06
N THR A 97 1.71 -19.87 -19.56
CA THR A 97 1.91 -18.61 -20.29
C THR A 97 3.35 -18.13 -20.11
N PRO A 98 3.89 -17.27 -21.01
CA PRO A 98 5.25 -16.75 -20.85
C PRO A 98 5.52 -16.09 -19.50
N LEU A 99 4.55 -15.31 -19.00
CA LEU A 99 4.65 -14.69 -17.67
C LEU A 99 4.68 -15.73 -16.54
N LEU A 100 3.82 -16.75 -16.59
CA LEU A 100 3.79 -17.82 -15.59
C LEU A 100 5.06 -18.68 -15.65
N GLU A 101 5.61 -18.92 -16.84
CA GLU A 101 6.87 -19.64 -16.98
C GLU A 101 8.03 -18.91 -16.28
N ILE A 102 8.12 -17.57 -16.46
CA ILE A 102 9.10 -16.76 -15.76
C ILE A 102 8.83 -16.78 -14.26
N LEU A 103 7.59 -16.55 -13.82
CA LEU A 103 7.21 -16.47 -12.40
C LEU A 103 7.54 -17.74 -11.61
N PHE A 104 7.31 -18.90 -12.20
CA PHE A 104 7.54 -20.20 -11.56
C PHE A 104 8.92 -20.79 -11.87
N THR A 105 9.83 -20.02 -12.47
CA THR A 105 11.24 -20.42 -12.60
C THR A 105 11.94 -20.30 -11.24
N PRO A 106 12.51 -21.38 -10.69
CA PRO A 106 13.19 -21.32 -9.40
C PRO A 106 14.54 -20.63 -9.53
N VAL A 107 14.89 -19.81 -8.54
CA VAL A 107 16.10 -19.00 -8.56
C VAL A 107 16.86 -19.14 -7.26
N THR A 108 18.20 -19.24 -7.36
CA THR A 108 19.10 -19.33 -6.21
C THR A 108 20.16 -18.22 -6.27
N GLY A 109 20.40 -17.57 -5.13
CA GLY A 109 21.33 -16.45 -5.05
C GLY A 109 20.70 -15.09 -5.34
N VAL A 110 21.31 -14.04 -4.79
CA VAL A 110 20.74 -12.67 -4.82
C VAL A 110 20.85 -12.04 -6.21
N GLU A 111 21.95 -12.27 -6.91
CA GLU A 111 22.14 -11.73 -8.27
C GLU A 111 21.11 -12.31 -9.23
N ALA A 112 20.97 -13.65 -9.26
CA ALA A 112 19.97 -14.32 -10.06
C ALA A 112 18.54 -13.94 -9.67
N PHE A 113 18.28 -13.71 -8.37
CA PHE A 113 16.98 -13.25 -7.88
C PHE A 113 16.67 -11.82 -8.33
N SER A 114 17.66 -10.94 -8.35
CA SER A 114 17.49 -9.58 -8.87
C SER A 114 17.17 -9.59 -10.36
N ASP A 115 17.88 -10.40 -11.16
CA ASP A 115 17.60 -10.56 -12.59
C ASP A 115 16.24 -11.18 -12.86
N TYR A 116 15.85 -12.12 -12.04
CA TYR A 116 14.53 -12.72 -12.09
C TYR A 116 13.42 -11.68 -11.83
N LEU A 117 13.55 -10.88 -10.77
CA LEU A 117 12.56 -9.82 -10.47
C LEU A 117 12.46 -8.79 -11.61
N ILE A 118 13.61 -8.41 -12.19
CA ILE A 118 13.64 -7.50 -13.35
C ILE A 118 12.85 -8.09 -14.52
N LYS A 119 13.10 -9.36 -14.88
CA LYS A 119 12.39 -10.05 -15.95
C LYS A 119 10.88 -10.16 -15.70
N VAL A 120 10.48 -10.47 -14.45
CA VAL A 120 9.07 -10.53 -14.07
C VAL A 120 8.41 -9.17 -14.26
N LEU A 121 9.05 -8.10 -13.79
CA LEU A 121 8.51 -6.73 -13.91
C LEU A 121 8.46 -6.25 -15.37
N GLU A 122 9.45 -6.58 -16.19
CA GLU A 122 9.46 -6.27 -17.62
C GLU A 122 8.32 -6.98 -18.35
N GLU A 123 8.15 -8.27 -18.11
CA GLU A 123 7.09 -9.03 -18.77
C GLU A 123 5.71 -8.60 -18.29
N LEU A 124 5.56 -8.33 -16.99
CA LEU A 124 4.33 -7.79 -16.44
C LEU A 124 3.98 -6.44 -17.09
N ASN A 125 4.96 -5.55 -17.24
CA ASN A 125 4.73 -4.25 -17.88
C ASN A 125 4.30 -4.40 -19.34
N LYS A 126 4.92 -5.30 -20.10
CA LYS A 126 4.51 -5.58 -21.49
C LYS A 126 3.07 -6.05 -21.60
N VAL A 127 2.68 -7.02 -20.75
CA VAL A 127 1.32 -7.56 -20.75
C VAL A 127 0.32 -6.51 -20.33
N MET A 128 0.63 -5.71 -19.30
CA MET A 128 -0.25 -4.62 -18.84
C MET A 128 -0.40 -3.52 -19.92
N SER A 129 0.66 -3.19 -20.67
CA SER A 129 0.59 -2.25 -21.77
C SER A 129 -0.28 -2.78 -22.92
N ALA A 130 -0.16 -4.06 -23.26
CA ALA A 130 -0.98 -4.66 -24.31
C ALA A 130 -2.48 -4.70 -23.94
N LEU A 131 -2.81 -4.95 -22.68
CA LEU A 131 -4.19 -4.90 -22.19
C LEU A 131 -4.78 -3.48 -22.21
N SER A 132 -3.94 -2.46 -22.02
CA SER A 132 -4.36 -1.04 -22.09
C SER A 132 -4.73 -0.61 -23.50
N ASP A 133 -4.07 -1.18 -24.52
CA ASP A 133 -4.31 -0.84 -25.91
C ASP A 133 -5.61 -1.49 -26.46
N GLU A 134 -6.12 -2.53 -25.82
CA GLU A 134 -7.36 -3.25 -26.21
C GLU A 134 -8.63 -2.66 -25.56
N GLU A 135 -8.52 -1.84 -24.50
CA GLU A 135 -9.67 -1.20 -23.86
C GLU A 135 -10.08 0.05 -24.66
N GLU A 136 -11.36 0.12 -25.07
CA GLU A 136 -11.96 1.19 -25.88
C GLU A 136 -11.74 2.60 -25.26
N GLU A 137 -11.75 3.63 -26.10
CA GLU A 137 -11.48 5.07 -25.83
C GLU A 137 -12.26 5.70 -24.65
N ASP A 138 -13.25 5.02 -24.07
CA ASP A 138 -14.10 5.52 -22.96
C ASP A 138 -13.69 5.03 -21.56
N ALA A 139 -12.75 4.12 -21.42
CA ALA A 139 -12.25 3.68 -20.10
C ALA A 139 -11.29 4.72 -19.50
N PRO A 140 -11.25 4.89 -18.17
CA PRO A 140 -10.37 5.88 -17.56
C PRO A 140 -8.89 5.49 -17.72
N GLN A 141 -8.26 5.94 -18.80
CA GLN A 141 -6.82 5.78 -19.13
C GLN A 141 -5.89 6.04 -17.92
N ARG A 142 -6.30 6.86 -16.98
CA ARG A 142 -5.53 7.28 -15.80
C ARG A 142 -5.17 6.15 -14.82
N THR A 143 -5.91 5.04 -14.80
CA THR A 143 -5.66 3.96 -13.83
C THR A 143 -4.51 3.07 -14.30
N ASN A 144 -4.45 2.80 -15.59
CA ASN A 144 -3.40 1.97 -16.20
C ASN A 144 -2.03 2.67 -16.20
N ASP A 145 -2.01 3.98 -16.44
CA ASP A 145 -0.80 4.80 -16.38
C ASP A 145 -0.15 4.75 -14.99
N LEU A 146 -0.96 4.83 -13.93
CA LEU A 146 -0.46 4.75 -12.55
C LEU A 146 0.11 3.36 -12.22
N GLU A 147 -0.52 2.31 -12.71
CA GLU A 147 -0.04 0.94 -12.45
C GLU A 147 1.27 0.65 -13.16
N GLN A 148 1.44 1.14 -14.38
CA GLN A 148 2.71 1.08 -15.10
C GLN A 148 3.80 1.88 -14.38
N GLU A 149 3.46 3.05 -13.82
CA GLU A 149 4.39 3.86 -13.04
C GLU A 149 4.82 3.13 -11.75
N PHE A 150 3.92 2.40 -11.09
CA PHE A 150 4.25 1.56 -9.94
C PHE A 150 5.25 0.46 -10.31
N ILE A 151 5.03 -0.24 -11.42
CA ILE A 151 5.93 -1.28 -11.94
C ILE A 151 7.30 -0.67 -12.28
N PHE A 152 7.31 0.47 -12.95
CA PHE A 152 8.54 1.17 -13.34
C PHE A 152 9.37 1.59 -12.13
N HIS A 153 8.75 2.11 -11.08
CA HIS A 153 9.46 2.48 -9.86
C HIS A 153 10.07 1.27 -9.13
N TYR A 154 9.36 0.14 -9.10
CA TYR A 154 9.94 -1.11 -8.57
C TYR A 154 11.10 -1.60 -9.44
N PHE A 155 10.94 -1.62 -10.74
CA PHE A 155 11.98 -2.00 -11.70
C PHE A 155 13.24 -1.16 -11.50
N THR A 156 13.10 0.16 -11.48
CA THR A 156 14.22 1.09 -11.27
C THR A 156 14.89 0.87 -9.92
N THR A 157 14.11 0.62 -8.87
CA THR A 157 14.64 0.37 -7.52
C THR A 157 15.44 -0.93 -7.46
N VAL A 158 14.93 -2.01 -8.04
CA VAL A 158 15.62 -3.31 -8.07
C VAL A 158 16.91 -3.21 -8.89
N ASN A 159 16.88 -2.56 -10.06
CA ASN A 159 18.07 -2.32 -10.89
C ASN A 159 19.14 -1.53 -10.12
N ARG A 160 18.76 -0.43 -9.49
CA ARG A 160 19.69 0.39 -8.70
C ARG A 160 20.31 -0.40 -7.55
N MET A 161 19.51 -1.20 -6.85
CA MET A 161 20.03 -2.06 -5.78
C MET A 161 21.02 -3.10 -6.32
N LYS A 162 20.71 -3.72 -7.48
CA LYS A 162 21.61 -4.67 -8.15
C LYS A 162 22.94 -4.01 -8.52
N GLU A 163 22.93 -2.83 -9.12
CA GLU A 163 24.13 -2.07 -9.48
C GLU A 163 24.98 -1.74 -8.24
N VAL A 164 24.36 -1.21 -7.18
CA VAL A 164 25.07 -0.89 -5.93
C VAL A 164 25.72 -2.13 -5.30
N MET A 165 25.03 -3.27 -5.31
CA MET A 165 25.60 -4.52 -4.79
C MET A 165 26.79 -4.99 -5.61
N LYS A 166 26.70 -4.90 -6.95
CA LYS A 166 27.77 -5.28 -7.85
C LYS A 166 29.00 -4.39 -7.68
N ASP A 167 28.81 -3.08 -7.63
CA ASP A 167 29.88 -2.09 -7.48
C ASP A 167 30.60 -2.22 -6.13
N ALA A 168 29.81 -2.40 -5.07
CA ALA A 168 30.33 -2.55 -3.72
C ALA A 168 30.81 -3.99 -3.40
N ARG A 169 30.63 -4.95 -4.31
CA ARG A 169 30.94 -6.38 -4.13
C ARG A 169 30.34 -6.96 -2.85
N ILE A 170 29.08 -6.61 -2.58
CA ILE A 170 28.38 -7.04 -1.38
C ILE A 170 27.69 -8.38 -1.65
N GLU A 171 28.09 -9.40 -0.90
CA GLU A 171 27.40 -10.67 -0.85
C GLU A 171 26.37 -10.67 0.28
N MET A 172 25.14 -11.04 -0.01
CA MET A 172 24.08 -11.14 1.00
C MET A 172 23.11 -12.28 0.70
N LYS A 173 22.30 -12.63 1.71
CA LYS A 173 21.21 -13.60 1.53
C LYS A 173 20.00 -12.92 0.90
N ILE A 174 19.16 -13.69 0.18
CA ILE A 174 17.91 -13.21 -0.43
C ILE A 174 17.03 -12.51 0.59
N ASP A 175 16.90 -13.01 1.82
CA ASP A 175 16.14 -12.38 2.90
C ASP A 175 16.65 -10.98 3.28
N THR A 176 17.96 -10.78 3.25
CA THR A 176 18.57 -9.49 3.56
C THR A 176 18.32 -8.51 2.42
N PHE A 177 18.48 -8.96 1.18
CA PHE A 177 18.15 -8.17 -0.01
C PHE A 177 16.69 -7.71 0.02
N PHE A 178 15.76 -8.62 0.30
CA PHE A 178 14.35 -8.28 0.34
C PHE A 178 14.00 -7.28 1.45
N ARG A 179 14.57 -7.46 2.66
CA ARG A 179 14.39 -6.48 3.75
C ARG A 179 14.91 -5.10 3.39
N LEU A 180 16.03 -5.03 2.67
CA LEU A 180 16.57 -3.76 2.17
C LEU A 180 15.66 -3.19 1.07
N LEU A 181 15.23 -4.00 0.11
CA LEU A 181 14.30 -3.59 -0.93
C LEU A 181 13.02 -3.02 -0.32
N LYS A 182 12.41 -3.73 0.63
CA LYS A 182 11.22 -3.27 1.35
C LYS A 182 11.48 -1.93 2.05
N ARG A 183 12.60 -1.80 2.75
CA ARG A 183 12.95 -0.55 3.45
C ARG A 183 13.14 0.62 2.49
N VAL A 184 13.69 0.40 1.32
CA VAL A 184 13.84 1.43 0.28
C VAL A 184 12.48 1.78 -0.30
N THR A 185 11.66 0.79 -0.68
CA THR A 185 10.33 1.02 -1.27
C THR A 185 9.36 1.68 -0.29
N ASP A 186 9.49 1.43 1.03
CA ASP A 186 8.71 2.10 2.07
C ASP A 186 8.94 3.63 2.11
N THR A 187 10.05 4.11 1.58
CA THR A 187 10.38 5.56 1.53
C THR A 187 9.97 6.23 0.23
N ILE A 188 9.62 5.45 -0.80
CA ILE A 188 9.27 5.96 -2.12
C ILE A 188 7.79 6.31 -2.15
N THR A 189 7.48 7.52 -2.62
CA THR A 189 6.13 7.96 -2.91
C THR A 189 6.04 8.42 -4.36
N ILE A 190 5.00 8.01 -5.04
CA ILE A 190 4.76 8.35 -6.46
C ILE A 190 3.81 9.53 -6.50
N PRO A 191 4.20 10.66 -7.10
CA PRO A 191 3.35 11.85 -7.16
C PRO A 191 2.14 11.59 -8.07
N PHE A 192 0.99 12.09 -7.68
CA PHE A 192 -0.15 12.15 -8.59
C PHE A 192 0.03 13.29 -9.59
N HIS A 193 -0.21 13.02 -10.86
CA HIS A 193 -0.29 14.06 -11.88
C HIS A 193 -1.65 14.75 -11.76
N GLY A 194 -1.67 15.98 -11.25
CA GLY A 194 -2.88 16.76 -11.05
C GLY A 194 -2.70 18.22 -11.51
N GLU A 195 -3.80 18.89 -11.83
CA GLU A 195 -3.79 20.31 -12.09
C GLU A 195 -3.58 21.08 -10.78
N PRO A 196 -2.47 21.83 -10.64
CA PRO A 196 -2.00 22.28 -9.34
C PRO A 196 -2.79 23.40 -8.76
N LEU A 197 -3.82 23.91 -8.98
CA LEU A 197 -4.43 25.07 -8.27
C LEU A 197 -5.98 25.18 -8.39
N SER A 198 -6.68 24.16 -8.82
CA SER A 198 -8.13 24.24 -8.95
C SER A 198 -8.87 23.14 -8.19
N GLY A 199 -9.99 23.47 -7.54
CA GLY A 199 -10.86 22.54 -6.85
C GLY A 199 -10.39 22.18 -5.43
N LEU A 200 -10.71 20.96 -4.99
CA LEU A 200 -10.33 20.44 -3.68
C LEU A 200 -8.84 20.12 -3.66
N GLN A 201 -8.12 20.70 -2.70
CA GLN A 201 -6.69 20.46 -2.51
C GLN A 201 -6.48 19.49 -1.34
N ILE A 202 -5.82 18.38 -1.57
CA ILE A 202 -5.39 17.42 -0.53
C ILE A 202 -3.87 17.49 -0.45
N MET A 203 -3.38 18.07 0.63
CA MET A 203 -1.98 18.46 0.76
C MET A 203 -1.39 18.01 2.09
N GLY A 204 -0.09 17.75 2.11
CA GLY A 204 0.68 17.64 3.34
C GLY A 204 0.94 19.01 3.96
N VAL A 205 1.20 19.04 5.26
CA VAL A 205 1.42 20.31 5.99
C VAL A 205 2.59 21.12 5.43
N LEU A 206 3.65 20.45 4.96
CA LEU A 206 4.81 21.14 4.40
C LEU A 206 4.54 21.73 3.01
N GLU A 207 3.57 21.19 2.30
CA GLU A 207 3.20 21.61 0.94
C GLU A 207 2.26 22.81 0.97
N THR A 208 1.59 23.07 2.10
CA THR A 208 0.71 24.24 2.29
C THR A 208 1.47 25.55 2.55
N ARG A 209 2.80 25.53 2.48
CA ARG A 209 3.64 26.72 2.75
C ARG A 209 3.30 27.86 1.81
N ALA A 210 3.11 29.04 2.40
CA ALA A 210 2.77 30.27 1.69
C ALA A 210 1.45 30.25 0.90
N LEU A 211 0.60 29.22 1.11
CA LEU A 211 -0.74 29.17 0.53
C LEU A 211 -1.78 29.62 1.56
N ASP A 212 -2.82 30.28 1.09
CA ASP A 212 -3.96 30.71 1.89
C ASP A 212 -5.22 29.98 1.41
N PHE A 213 -6.06 29.55 2.34
CA PHE A 213 -7.28 28.82 2.07
C PHE A 213 -8.46 29.44 2.83
N ASP A 214 -9.58 29.61 2.17
CA ASP A 214 -10.80 30.11 2.83
C ASP A 214 -11.46 29.03 3.72
N ARG A 215 -11.48 27.79 3.25
CA ARG A 215 -12.02 26.64 3.99
C ARG A 215 -10.96 25.58 4.19
N LEU A 216 -10.76 25.19 5.42
CA LEU A 216 -9.69 24.28 5.82
C LEU A 216 -10.22 23.11 6.64
N ILE A 217 -9.82 21.90 6.26
CA ILE A 217 -10.09 20.68 7.02
C ILE A 217 -8.74 20.04 7.35
N ILE A 218 -8.39 19.98 8.64
CA ILE A 218 -7.15 19.34 9.08
C ILE A 218 -7.49 18.00 9.73
N LEU A 219 -6.94 16.93 9.18
CA LEU A 219 -7.16 15.56 9.63
C LEU A 219 -6.09 15.13 10.62
N SER A 220 -6.44 14.17 11.48
CA SER A 220 -5.52 13.53 12.44
C SER A 220 -4.84 14.50 13.40
N MET A 221 -5.63 15.43 13.94
CA MET A 221 -5.19 16.36 14.98
C MET A 221 -5.01 15.66 16.34
N ASN A 222 -4.22 14.58 16.33
CA ASN A 222 -3.87 13.81 17.53
C ASN A 222 -2.42 14.06 17.91
N GLU A 223 -2.14 14.06 19.21
CA GLU A 223 -0.78 14.25 19.75
C GLU A 223 0.15 13.14 19.25
N GLY A 224 1.33 13.48 18.79
CA GLY A 224 2.28 12.57 18.17
C GLY A 224 2.08 12.32 16.68
N ILE A 225 0.91 12.67 16.11
CA ILE A 225 0.62 12.66 14.68
C ILE A 225 0.71 14.09 14.14
N PHE A 226 0.04 15.03 14.77
CA PHE A 226 0.11 16.44 14.48
C PHE A 226 0.13 17.25 15.79
N PRO A 227 1.30 17.74 16.25
CA PRO A 227 2.64 17.65 15.65
C PRO A 227 3.23 16.25 15.69
N GLN A 228 4.02 15.92 14.65
CA GLN A 228 4.70 14.63 14.59
C GLN A 228 5.90 14.62 15.53
N ARG A 229 5.90 13.75 16.52
CA ARG A 229 7.09 13.48 17.35
C ARG A 229 7.99 12.47 16.63
N LYS A 230 9.03 12.94 15.96
CA LYS A 230 10.13 12.05 15.56
C LYS A 230 11.15 12.07 16.71
N ALA A 231 11.27 10.95 17.42
CA ALA A 231 12.42 10.72 18.25
C ALA A 231 13.65 10.74 17.34
N ALA A 232 14.43 11.82 17.38
CA ALA A 232 15.70 11.86 16.66
C ALA A 232 16.64 10.87 17.37
N ASN A 233 16.78 9.66 16.82
CA ASN A 233 17.80 8.72 17.23
C ASN A 233 19.17 9.29 16.84
N SER A 234 19.68 10.17 17.66
CA SER A 234 21.00 10.78 17.48
C SER A 234 21.97 10.18 18.49
N PHE A 235 23.17 9.85 18.03
CA PHE A 235 24.28 9.48 18.92
C PHE A 235 24.74 10.64 19.83
N ILE A 236 24.35 11.90 19.51
CA ILE A 236 24.66 13.08 20.30
C ILE A 236 23.53 13.29 21.32
N PRO A 237 23.81 13.18 22.64
CA PRO A 237 22.83 13.42 23.69
C PRO A 237 22.24 14.85 23.64
N TYR A 238 21.01 14.97 24.12
CA TYR A 238 20.27 16.25 24.12
C TYR A 238 21.05 17.40 24.74
N ASN A 239 21.69 17.20 25.91
CA ASN A 239 22.43 18.22 26.61
C ASN A 239 23.61 18.76 25.80
N LEU A 240 24.31 17.89 25.07
CA LEU A 240 25.39 18.31 24.17
C LEU A 240 24.84 19.09 22.98
N ARG A 241 23.76 18.61 22.39
CA ARG A 241 23.11 19.32 21.27
C ARG A 241 22.72 20.73 21.69
N ARG A 242 22.10 20.89 22.86
CA ARG A 242 21.73 22.19 23.40
C ARG A 242 22.94 23.07 23.69
N GLY A 243 23.99 22.52 24.30
CA GLY A 243 25.22 23.22 24.62
C GLY A 243 25.99 23.73 23.40
N PHE A 244 25.92 23.02 22.28
CA PHE A 244 26.59 23.39 21.03
C PHE A 244 25.65 24.08 20.00
N GLY A 245 24.43 24.48 20.39
CA GLY A 245 23.49 25.15 19.50
C GLY A 245 22.96 24.31 18.36
N LEU A 246 23.02 22.96 18.48
CA LEU A 246 22.47 22.05 17.48
C LEU A 246 20.94 21.98 17.60
N PRO A 247 20.22 21.71 16.48
CA PRO A 247 18.77 21.59 16.51
C PRO A 247 18.29 20.52 17.48
N THR A 248 17.38 20.91 18.37
CA THR A 248 16.73 20.03 19.35
C THR A 248 15.27 19.76 18.94
N TYR A 249 14.55 18.91 19.68
CA TYR A 249 13.12 18.68 19.43
C TYR A 249 12.27 19.96 19.61
N GLU A 250 12.70 20.91 20.43
CA GLU A 250 12.03 22.19 20.63
C GLU A 250 11.98 23.02 19.33
N HIS A 251 13.03 22.95 18.52
CA HIS A 251 13.05 23.58 17.20
C HIS A 251 12.04 22.92 16.25
N GLN A 252 11.90 21.59 16.32
CA GLN A 252 10.92 20.89 15.51
C GLN A 252 9.48 21.26 15.92
N ASP A 253 9.21 21.32 17.22
CA ASP A 253 7.90 21.75 17.74
C ASP A 253 7.58 23.19 17.29
N SER A 254 8.55 24.09 17.30
CA SER A 254 8.38 25.47 16.81
C SER A 254 8.06 25.53 15.32
N VAL A 255 8.68 24.69 14.50
CA VAL A 255 8.39 24.61 13.07
C VAL A 255 6.97 24.10 12.83
N TRP A 256 6.53 23.07 13.56
CA TRP A 256 5.16 22.56 13.46
C TRP A 256 4.13 23.60 13.91
N ALA A 257 4.41 24.34 14.99
CA ALA A 257 3.57 25.42 15.46
C ALA A 257 3.45 26.53 14.40
N TYR A 258 4.58 26.94 13.81
CA TYR A 258 4.58 27.93 12.74
C TYR A 258 3.69 27.50 11.56
N HIS A 259 3.84 26.26 11.06
CA HIS A 259 3.02 25.76 9.96
C HIS A 259 1.54 25.72 10.32
N PHE A 260 1.21 25.28 11.52
CA PHE A 260 -0.19 25.20 11.96
C PHE A 260 -0.83 26.57 12.05
N TYR A 261 -0.22 27.50 12.81
CA TYR A 261 -0.79 28.84 13.00
C TYR A 261 -0.84 29.64 11.71
N ARG A 262 0.20 29.53 10.87
CA ARG A 262 0.19 30.20 9.56
C ARG A 262 -0.90 29.67 8.63
N LEU A 263 -1.20 28.37 8.70
CA LEU A 263 -2.22 27.75 7.88
C LEU A 263 -3.63 28.22 8.24
N ILE A 264 -3.93 28.37 9.55
CA ILE A 264 -5.26 28.75 10.02
C ILE A 264 -5.49 30.26 10.05
N GLU A 265 -4.43 31.08 10.01
CA GLU A 265 -4.48 32.53 10.23
C GLU A 265 -5.46 33.27 9.31
N ARG A 266 -5.56 32.85 8.05
CA ARG A 266 -6.40 33.50 7.03
C ARG A 266 -7.61 32.69 6.62
N ALA A 267 -7.86 31.57 7.25
CA ALA A 267 -9.01 30.74 6.94
C ALA A 267 -10.27 31.23 7.61
N SER A 268 -11.35 31.38 6.83
CA SER A 268 -12.67 31.79 7.36
C SER A 268 -13.37 30.64 8.11
N HIS A 269 -13.12 29.40 7.69
CA HIS A 269 -13.73 28.19 8.27
C HIS A 269 -12.67 27.13 8.45
N VAL A 270 -12.47 26.69 9.70
CA VAL A 270 -11.51 25.64 10.05
C VAL A 270 -12.23 24.49 10.73
N SER A 271 -12.00 23.26 10.25
CA SER A 271 -12.47 22.02 10.86
C SER A 271 -11.25 21.19 11.27
N LEU A 272 -11.13 20.88 12.56
CA LEU A 272 -10.05 20.07 13.13
C LEU A 272 -10.62 18.70 13.49
N LEU A 273 -10.13 17.63 12.86
CA LEU A 273 -10.61 16.27 13.08
C LEU A 273 -9.57 15.45 13.81
N TYR A 274 -9.97 14.83 14.90
CA TYR A 274 -9.14 13.92 15.68
C TYR A 274 -9.91 12.66 16.08
N ASP A 275 -9.18 11.58 16.33
CA ASP A 275 -9.73 10.30 16.75
C ASP A 275 -9.59 10.15 18.27
N THR A 276 -10.70 9.92 18.97
CA THR A 276 -10.72 9.72 20.43
C THR A 276 -10.55 8.27 20.84
N ARG A 277 -10.49 7.34 19.89
CA ARG A 277 -10.35 5.91 20.18
C ARG A 277 -8.92 5.59 20.64
N SER A 278 -8.79 4.83 21.70
CA SER A 278 -7.51 4.26 22.09
C SER A 278 -7.24 2.98 21.28
N ASN A 279 -6.09 2.89 20.64
CA ASN A 279 -5.69 1.71 19.88
C ASN A 279 -4.33 1.22 20.42
N GLY A 280 -4.35 0.23 21.29
CA GLY A 280 -3.15 -0.29 21.95
C GLY A 280 -2.42 0.75 22.79
N LEU A 281 -1.19 1.07 22.42
CA LEU A 281 -0.36 2.09 23.11
C LEU A 281 -0.65 3.53 22.66
N GLN A 282 -1.45 3.73 21.63
CA GLN A 282 -1.86 5.06 21.19
C GLN A 282 -3.13 5.45 21.94
N THR A 283 -3.00 6.40 22.83
CA THR A 283 -4.13 7.08 23.46
C THR A 283 -4.67 8.07 22.43
N GLY A 284 -5.97 8.03 22.12
CA GLY A 284 -6.58 9.01 21.20
C GLY A 284 -6.52 10.46 21.74
N GLU A 285 -5.34 10.90 22.17
CA GLU A 285 -5.11 12.18 22.78
C GLU A 285 -5.17 13.30 21.72
N VAL A 286 -5.88 14.36 22.05
CA VAL A 286 -6.06 15.51 21.16
C VAL A 286 -4.75 16.29 21.07
N SER A 287 -4.44 16.82 19.89
CA SER A 287 -3.26 17.63 19.65
C SER A 287 -3.20 18.83 20.62
N ARG A 288 -2.00 19.11 21.13
CA ARG A 288 -1.72 20.30 21.94
C ARG A 288 -2.14 21.60 21.26
N PHE A 289 -2.12 21.67 19.95
CA PHE A 289 -2.54 22.88 19.22
C PHE A 289 -4.05 23.14 19.35
N VAL A 290 -4.89 22.10 19.39
CA VAL A 290 -6.32 22.26 19.66
C VAL A 290 -6.55 22.77 21.07
N HIS A 291 -5.83 22.23 22.04
CA HIS A 291 -5.86 22.72 23.42
C HIS A 291 -5.38 24.18 23.54
N GLN A 292 -4.34 24.56 22.81
CA GLN A 292 -3.85 25.95 22.78
C GLN A 292 -4.90 26.90 22.22
N LEU A 293 -5.58 26.52 21.12
CA LEU A 293 -6.68 27.33 20.57
C LEU A 293 -7.82 27.49 21.57
N HIS A 294 -8.18 26.43 22.26
CA HIS A 294 -9.32 26.43 23.17
C HIS A 294 -9.03 27.17 24.49
N TYR A 295 -7.90 26.86 25.15
CA TYR A 295 -7.61 27.35 26.51
C TYR A 295 -6.66 28.54 26.58
N HIS A 296 -5.80 28.73 25.58
CA HIS A 296 -4.82 29.81 25.61
C HIS A 296 -5.27 31.02 24.77
N TYR A 297 -5.86 30.74 23.61
CA TYR A 297 -6.34 31.81 22.71
C TYR A 297 -7.84 32.05 22.82
N GLU A 298 -8.55 31.23 23.59
CA GLU A 298 -10.01 31.33 23.82
C GLU A 298 -10.85 31.45 22.55
N VAL A 299 -10.40 30.75 21.48
CA VAL A 299 -11.12 30.74 20.19
C VAL A 299 -12.46 30.04 20.36
N PRO A 300 -13.59 30.65 19.94
CA PRO A 300 -14.88 30.00 20.02
C PRO A 300 -14.94 28.78 19.10
N MET A 301 -15.07 27.59 19.68
CA MET A 301 -15.09 26.32 18.97
C MET A 301 -16.43 25.59 19.20
N ARG A 302 -16.88 24.85 18.20
CA ARG A 302 -18.03 23.96 18.32
C ARG A 302 -17.56 22.52 18.20
N ASP A 303 -17.77 21.75 19.25
CA ASP A 303 -17.48 20.32 19.24
C ASP A 303 -18.60 19.54 18.55
N LYS A 304 -18.22 18.63 17.66
CA LYS A 304 -19.12 17.66 17.02
C LYS A 304 -18.56 16.27 17.22
N LEU A 305 -19.36 15.40 17.84
CA LEU A 305 -19.05 13.98 17.90
C LEU A 305 -19.58 13.30 16.63
N VAL A 306 -18.69 12.73 15.84
CA VAL A 306 -19.05 11.89 14.68
C VAL A 306 -18.96 10.44 15.11
N VAL A 307 -20.11 9.79 15.24
CA VAL A 307 -20.20 8.37 15.59
C VAL A 307 -20.48 7.58 14.32
N TYR A 308 -19.66 6.58 14.06
CA TYR A 308 -19.88 5.65 12.96
C TYR A 308 -20.82 4.55 13.43
N ASN A 309 -22.08 4.60 13.01
CA ASN A 309 -23.01 3.49 13.19
C ASN A 309 -22.74 2.45 12.11
N VAL A 310 -21.94 1.44 12.42
CA VAL A 310 -21.93 0.22 11.62
C VAL A 310 -23.23 -0.53 11.91
N SER A 311 -24.29 -0.19 11.20
CA SER A 311 -25.44 -1.07 11.13
C SER A 311 -25.00 -2.32 10.35
N SER A 312 -24.57 -3.36 11.04
CA SER A 312 -24.52 -4.68 10.44
C SER A 312 -25.97 -5.03 10.11
N SER A 313 -26.34 -4.96 8.84
CA SER A 313 -27.55 -5.67 8.39
C SER A 313 -27.28 -7.13 8.79
N LYS A 314 -28.01 -7.60 9.80
CA LYS A 314 -27.99 -9.03 10.14
C LYS A 314 -28.52 -9.75 8.89
N THR A 315 -27.60 -10.17 8.04
CA THR A 315 -27.97 -11.07 6.95
C THR A 315 -28.56 -12.30 7.63
N PRO A 316 -29.83 -12.62 7.41
CA PRO A 316 -30.43 -13.81 8.02
C PRO A 316 -29.55 -15.01 7.63
N PRO A 317 -29.30 -15.94 8.53
CA PRO A 317 -28.51 -17.12 8.20
C PRO A 317 -29.18 -17.83 7.03
N LEU A 318 -28.36 -18.29 6.08
CA LEU A 318 -28.83 -19.07 4.94
C LEU A 318 -29.50 -20.33 5.46
N ALA A 319 -30.84 -20.32 5.49
CA ALA A 319 -31.63 -21.49 5.88
C ALA A 319 -31.98 -22.29 4.61
N VAL A 320 -31.36 -23.41 4.45
CA VAL A 320 -31.67 -24.35 3.35
C VAL A 320 -32.72 -25.35 3.85
N PRO A 321 -33.97 -25.30 3.33
CA PRO A 321 -34.99 -26.28 3.72
C PRO A 321 -34.60 -27.69 3.27
N LYS A 322 -34.82 -28.68 4.14
CA LYS A 322 -34.54 -30.09 3.89
C LYS A 322 -35.61 -30.68 2.91
N ARG A 323 -35.55 -30.28 1.65
CA ARG A 323 -36.39 -30.84 0.60
C ARG A 323 -35.82 -32.18 0.15
N GLU A 324 -36.67 -33.04 -0.45
CA GLU A 324 -36.29 -34.38 -0.93
C GLU A 324 -35.13 -34.33 -1.93
N ASP A 325 -35.10 -33.33 -2.84
CA ASP A 325 -34.06 -33.15 -3.82
C ASP A 325 -32.69 -32.81 -3.15
N ILE A 326 -32.72 -31.98 -2.12
CA ILE A 326 -31.51 -31.64 -1.36
C ILE A 326 -31.05 -32.80 -0.49
N MET A 327 -32.00 -33.52 0.13
CA MET A 327 -31.69 -34.70 0.93
C MET A 327 -31.10 -35.85 0.09
N CYS A 328 -31.60 -36.03 -1.13
CA CYS A 328 -31.04 -37.01 -2.06
C CYS A 328 -29.60 -36.70 -2.46
N ARG A 329 -29.26 -35.39 -2.66
CA ARG A 329 -27.88 -34.94 -2.91
C ARG A 329 -26.99 -35.12 -1.68
N LEU A 330 -27.48 -34.82 -0.50
CA LEU A 330 -26.75 -35.01 0.76
C LEU A 330 -26.48 -36.49 1.09
N ASP A 331 -27.42 -37.39 0.74
CA ASP A 331 -27.24 -38.82 0.91
C ASP A 331 -26.15 -39.42 -0.02
N ALA A 332 -25.90 -38.80 -1.17
CA ALA A 332 -24.77 -39.14 -2.03
C ALA A 332 -23.41 -38.89 -1.34
N TYR A 333 -23.31 -37.79 -0.56
CA TYR A 333 -22.09 -37.47 0.21
C TYR A 333 -21.99 -38.30 1.52
N ARG A 334 -23.08 -38.81 2.05
CA ARG A 334 -23.11 -39.62 3.27
C ARG A 334 -22.62 -41.05 3.06
N LYS A 335 -22.71 -41.57 1.84
CA LYS A 335 -22.35 -42.95 1.51
C LYS A 335 -20.92 -43.11 0.99
N GLY A 336 -20.13 -41.98 0.88
CA GLY A 336 -18.71 -41.98 0.49
C GLY A 336 -18.49 -42.19 -0.99
#